data_b36729d0c29d7d3d1a704ad00d3701c7
#
_entry.id   b36729d0c29d7d3d1a704ad00d3701c7
#
_cell.length_a   1.000
_cell.length_b   1.000
_cell.length_c   1.000
_cell.angle_alpha   90.00
_cell.angle_beta   90.00
_cell.angle_gamma   90.00
#
_symmetry.space_group_name_H-M   'P 1'
#
loop_
_entity.id
_entity.type
_entity.pdbx_description
1 polymer ?
#
loop_
_entity_poly.entity_id
_entity_poly.type
_entity_poly.pdbx_seq_one_letter_code
_entity_poly.pdbx_strand_id
1 'polypeptide(L)'
;MVGTTDIELTWVQTLDEALAFKSWLGERRTWLAVDTETGGLDWWRDDLRTVQFGDRHRGWCMEWKWWAGVAAEALRDYEGPIAMHNAKFDTHFLETNGAPLKRWLVHDTRAMAHILSPAERSGLKPRAAKVLGPWATHGEDDLKIAMTKGGWGWDTVPTELLWQYAAFDTVITAQLADELYPWIAQDYADVYQLEIASTQVLTDMERRGVRIDQDYLLRAQEDWARERAAAAHELKASWHIENAGSDAQVMRALEREIGWRPLVFTDKGNPKLDDEILVAIDHPVAQLTRHHREFRRMAGTAESILELTDKRTSRLHTSINPLGARTGRMSSSRPNLQNLPAGDSRVRNAVTVEDGNIGVKADYDQIEMRIFAHYSGDQNMIAAIRYGDQMTADGHEGYDLHSSSARMVWGIPWDQPVPKKTRSRVKGVGFGKVYGSGLEKFAASSGLSLSEAQQAINAYETAFPESRRTAFPSRVAEALVRRDREQGDPYVLTAYGRKQPCWPREAYKAVNYLCQGTAADVLKAKLVELSRTWLGAHMLLPVHDEILNEVPQGAEHEAMETLQQVMPERAKFQVPLTVEAQTFQRWGDGYGD
;
A
#
# COMPACT_ATOMS: atom_id res chain seq x y z
N MET A 1 24.35 -24.81 12.51
CA MET A 1 23.28 -24.22 13.37
C MET A 1 24.01 -23.59 14.55
N VAL A 2 23.98 -22.27 14.65
CA VAL A 2 24.51 -21.54 15.81
C VAL A 2 23.42 -21.69 16.90
N GLY A 3 23.73 -22.32 18.00
CA GLY A 3 22.84 -22.39 19.16
C GLY A 3 22.90 -21.08 19.96
N THR A 4 21.94 -20.86 20.86
CA THR A 4 21.88 -19.68 21.76
C THR A 4 23.10 -19.54 22.68
N THR A 5 23.96 -20.56 22.79
CA THR A 5 25.14 -20.62 23.67
C THR A 5 26.31 -19.73 23.20
N ASP A 6 26.29 -19.24 21.97
CA ASP A 6 27.39 -18.47 21.38
C ASP A 6 27.03 -16.98 21.14
N ILE A 7 25.94 -16.49 21.75
CA ILE A 7 25.48 -15.10 21.61
C ILE A 7 25.85 -14.31 22.86
N GLU A 8 26.55 -13.20 22.65
CA GLU A 8 26.94 -12.23 23.68
C GLU A 8 26.10 -10.95 23.52
N LEU A 9 25.43 -10.53 24.59
CA LEU A 9 24.63 -9.31 24.61
C LEU A 9 25.20 -8.34 25.64
N THR A 10 25.36 -7.08 25.28
CA THR A 10 25.90 -6.04 26.15
C THR A 10 24.99 -4.82 26.18
N TRP A 11 24.63 -4.38 27.37
CA TRP A 11 24.03 -3.07 27.60
C TRP A 11 25.15 -2.07 27.95
N VAL A 12 25.36 -1.08 27.11
CA VAL A 12 26.44 -0.08 27.30
C VAL A 12 26.01 0.91 28.38
N GLN A 13 26.66 0.81 29.54
CA GLN A 13 26.41 1.66 30.71
C GLN A 13 27.66 2.45 31.14
N THR A 14 28.84 2.01 30.73
CA THR A 14 30.14 2.57 31.12
C THR A 14 30.96 2.99 29.90
N LEU A 15 31.95 3.85 30.15
CA LEU A 15 32.89 4.26 29.09
C LEU A 15 33.72 3.07 28.57
N ASP A 16 34.09 2.12 29.44
CA ASP A 16 34.86 0.93 29.04
C ASP A 16 34.03 0.05 28.07
N GLU A 17 32.75 -0.12 28.33
CA GLU A 17 31.84 -0.82 27.41
C GLU A 17 31.67 -0.06 26.09
N ALA A 18 31.60 1.27 26.12
CA ALA A 18 31.54 2.08 24.90
C ALA A 18 32.85 1.99 24.08
N LEU A 19 34.00 1.90 24.74
CA LEU A 19 35.30 1.66 24.08
C LEU A 19 35.36 0.24 23.49
N ALA A 20 34.88 -0.75 24.23
CA ALA A 20 34.77 -2.13 23.75
C ALA A 20 33.85 -2.21 22.51
N PHE A 21 32.70 -1.52 22.50
CA PHE A 21 31.86 -1.38 21.34
C PHE A 21 32.58 -0.77 20.13
N LYS A 22 33.32 0.34 20.31
CA LYS A 22 34.11 0.96 19.23
C LYS A 22 35.17 0.01 18.68
N SER A 23 35.85 -0.72 19.55
CA SER A 23 36.82 -1.75 19.13
C SER A 23 36.15 -2.84 18.31
N TRP A 24 35.03 -3.37 18.81
CA TRP A 24 34.22 -4.36 18.08
C TRP A 24 33.71 -3.81 16.76
N LEU A 25 33.26 -2.56 16.67
CA LEU A 25 32.77 -1.95 15.43
C LEU A 25 33.88 -1.90 14.35
N GLY A 26 35.13 -1.74 14.73
CA GLY A 26 36.28 -1.79 13.83
C GLY A 26 36.59 -3.18 13.24
N GLU A 27 36.02 -4.25 13.78
CA GLU A 27 36.19 -5.61 13.25
C GLU A 27 35.45 -5.79 11.91
N ARG A 28 36.00 -6.66 11.05
CA ARG A 28 35.39 -7.00 9.78
C ARG A 28 34.16 -7.92 9.97
N ARG A 29 33.02 -7.59 9.36
CA ARG A 29 31.77 -8.38 9.44
C ARG A 29 31.01 -8.40 8.12
N THR A 30 30.14 -9.38 7.94
CA THR A 30 29.25 -9.49 6.78
C THR A 30 28.17 -8.42 6.85
N TRP A 31 27.53 -8.28 8.02
CA TRP A 31 26.46 -7.32 8.30
C TRP A 31 26.70 -6.61 9.64
N LEU A 32 26.52 -5.31 9.65
CA LEU A 32 26.20 -4.59 10.87
C LEU A 32 24.67 -4.49 10.95
N ALA A 33 24.04 -5.20 11.87
CA ALA A 33 22.64 -5.01 12.13
C ALA A 33 22.41 -3.78 13.01
N VAL A 34 21.39 -2.98 12.69
CA VAL A 34 20.98 -1.80 13.45
C VAL A 34 19.47 -1.86 13.66
N ASP A 35 19.03 -1.52 14.87
CA ASP A 35 17.62 -1.48 15.27
C ASP A 35 17.39 -0.33 16.24
N THR A 36 16.15 0.06 16.47
CA THR A 36 15.78 1.14 17.40
C THR A 36 14.55 0.78 18.22
N GLU A 37 14.55 1.18 19.50
CA GLU A 37 13.34 1.17 20.33
C GLU A 37 12.92 2.61 20.64
N THR A 38 11.64 2.86 20.54
CA THR A 38 11.08 4.22 20.51
C THR A 38 9.95 4.38 21.52
N GLY A 39 9.60 5.63 21.84
CA GLY A 39 8.47 5.96 22.69
C GLY A 39 7.11 5.87 21.99
N GLY A 40 7.10 5.62 20.68
CA GLY A 40 5.89 5.52 19.87
C GLY A 40 6.22 5.28 18.41
N LEU A 41 5.27 5.54 17.51
CA LEU A 41 5.41 5.27 16.08
C LEU A 41 5.64 6.53 15.24
N ASP A 42 5.53 7.71 15.85
CA ASP A 42 5.54 8.99 15.16
C ASP A 42 6.89 9.68 15.34
N TRP A 43 7.83 9.42 14.45
CA TRP A 43 9.22 9.89 14.50
C TRP A 43 9.38 11.41 14.64
N TRP A 44 8.35 12.21 14.31
CA TRP A 44 8.37 13.68 14.44
C TRP A 44 7.98 14.18 15.84
N ARG A 45 7.46 13.31 16.73
CA ARG A 45 7.03 13.68 18.08
C ARG A 45 7.43 12.70 19.17
N ASP A 46 7.69 11.43 18.82
CA ASP A 46 8.00 10.39 19.78
C ASP A 46 9.53 10.26 19.97
N ASP A 47 9.95 9.92 21.17
CA ASP A 47 11.37 9.86 21.52
C ASP A 47 12.04 8.59 20.99
N LEU A 48 13.30 8.72 20.54
CA LEU A 48 14.23 7.61 20.36
C LEU A 48 14.77 7.20 21.72
N ARG A 49 14.43 5.99 22.18
CA ARG A 49 14.80 5.49 23.51
C ARG A 49 16.16 4.82 23.50
N THR A 50 16.34 3.86 22.63
CA THR A 50 17.58 3.09 22.52
C THR A 50 17.92 2.81 21.06
N VAL A 51 19.20 2.63 20.77
CA VAL A 51 19.72 2.13 19.51
C VAL A 51 20.55 0.88 19.76
N GLN A 52 20.40 -0.10 18.90
CA GLN A 52 21.05 -1.38 18.99
C GLN A 52 21.95 -1.61 17.78
N PHE A 53 23.08 -2.25 18.03
CA PHE A 53 24.02 -2.68 17.02
C PHE A 53 24.33 -4.15 17.22
N GLY A 54 24.49 -4.91 16.14
CA GLY A 54 24.83 -6.32 16.27
C GLY A 54 25.47 -6.91 15.04
N ASP A 55 25.99 -8.10 15.20
CA ASP A 55 26.37 -9.02 14.15
C ASP A 55 25.77 -10.41 14.46
N ARG A 56 26.21 -11.46 13.78
CA ARG A 56 25.65 -12.80 13.99
C ARG A 56 25.90 -13.39 15.39
N HIS A 57 26.76 -12.78 16.23
CA HIS A 57 27.20 -13.31 17.52
C HIS A 57 27.03 -12.33 18.66
N ARG A 58 27.10 -11.03 18.41
CA ARG A 58 27.09 -10.00 19.43
C ARG A 58 26.00 -8.98 19.18
N GLY A 59 25.32 -8.59 20.26
CA GLY A 59 24.34 -7.51 20.27
C GLY A 59 24.68 -6.48 21.35
N TRP A 60 24.59 -5.20 20.96
CA TRP A 60 24.85 -4.05 21.83
C TRP A 60 23.59 -3.21 21.91
N CYS A 61 23.21 -2.78 23.13
CA CYS A 61 22.13 -1.85 23.36
C CYS A 61 22.65 -0.58 24.02
N MET A 62 22.26 0.58 23.49
CA MET A 62 22.65 1.90 23.99
C MET A 62 21.42 2.75 24.24
N GLU A 63 21.27 3.32 25.44
CA GLU A 63 20.26 4.35 25.68
C GLU A 63 20.64 5.63 24.93
N TRP A 64 19.73 6.10 24.08
CA TRP A 64 19.97 7.27 23.23
C TRP A 64 20.38 8.51 24.02
N LYS A 65 19.69 8.78 25.12
CA LYS A 65 19.96 9.97 25.95
C LYS A 65 21.40 10.07 26.48
N TRP A 66 22.10 8.92 26.61
CA TRP A 66 23.47 8.88 27.13
C TRP A 66 24.53 8.67 26.06
N TRP A 67 24.20 7.93 25.01
CA TRP A 67 25.17 7.43 24.04
C TRP A 67 24.91 7.91 22.61
N ALA A 68 24.01 8.92 22.38
CA ALA A 68 23.71 9.46 21.07
C ALA A 68 24.94 9.83 20.25
N GLY A 69 25.94 10.49 20.89
CA GLY A 69 27.18 10.87 20.21
C GLY A 69 27.99 9.68 19.71
N VAL A 70 28.10 8.61 20.51
CA VAL A 70 28.81 7.38 20.14
C VAL A 70 28.09 6.65 19.01
N ALA A 71 26.78 6.54 19.12
CA ALA A 71 25.95 5.89 18.12
C ALA A 71 25.94 6.66 16.78
N ALA A 72 25.81 7.98 16.81
CA ALA A 72 25.83 8.81 15.61
C ALA A 72 27.20 8.78 14.91
N GLU A 73 28.31 8.79 15.68
CA GLU A 73 29.65 8.61 15.14
C GLU A 73 29.81 7.23 14.49
N ALA A 74 29.35 6.18 15.16
CA ALA A 74 29.36 4.82 14.64
C ALA A 74 28.67 4.70 13.27
N LEU A 75 27.45 5.24 13.14
CA LEU A 75 26.69 5.21 11.89
C LEU A 75 27.31 6.07 10.79
N ARG A 76 27.84 7.24 11.14
CA ARG A 76 28.49 8.14 10.20
C ARG A 76 29.77 7.52 9.61
N ASP A 77 30.58 6.87 10.44
CA ASP A 77 31.93 6.42 10.07
C ASP A 77 31.95 4.99 9.53
N TYR A 78 30.87 4.21 9.73
CA TYR A 78 30.78 2.85 9.21
C TYR A 78 30.63 2.82 7.68
N GLU A 79 31.39 1.94 7.02
CA GLU A 79 31.46 1.81 5.56
C GLU A 79 31.01 0.44 5.03
N GLY A 80 30.64 -0.48 5.92
CA GLY A 80 30.13 -1.80 5.54
C GLY A 80 28.62 -1.83 5.31
N PRO A 81 28.08 -2.97 4.86
CA PRO A 81 26.65 -3.13 4.69
C PRO A 81 25.91 -3.15 6.06
N ILE A 82 24.78 -2.45 6.12
CA ILE A 82 23.92 -2.35 7.29
C ILE A 82 22.66 -3.16 7.03
N ALA A 83 22.32 -4.09 7.92
CA ALA A 83 21.06 -4.84 7.87
C ALA A 83 20.07 -4.30 8.92
N MET A 84 18.87 -4.01 8.49
CA MET A 84 17.75 -3.61 9.34
C MET A 84 16.53 -4.47 9.05
N HIS A 85 15.55 -4.49 9.94
CA HIS A 85 14.26 -5.13 9.68
C HIS A 85 13.15 -4.08 9.69
N ASN A 86 12.65 -3.69 8.53
CA ASN A 86 11.77 -2.53 8.31
C ASN A 86 12.55 -1.20 8.40
N ALA A 87 13.67 -1.15 7.71
CA ALA A 87 14.70 -0.11 7.75
C ALA A 87 14.18 1.34 7.69
N LYS A 88 13.07 1.57 7.00
CA LYS A 88 12.45 2.89 6.89
C LYS A 88 12.05 3.47 8.25
N PHE A 89 11.54 2.64 9.16
CA PHE A 89 11.15 3.06 10.51
C PHE A 89 12.34 3.59 11.30
N ASP A 90 13.41 2.80 11.38
CA ASP A 90 14.62 3.16 12.11
C ASP A 90 15.33 4.35 11.49
N THR A 91 15.35 4.42 10.15
CA THR A 91 15.91 5.56 9.41
C THR A 91 15.25 6.88 9.79
N HIS A 92 13.91 6.89 9.93
CA HIS A 92 13.20 8.09 10.37
C HIS A 92 13.66 8.56 11.74
N PHE A 93 13.69 7.67 12.73
CA PHE A 93 14.08 8.04 14.10
C PHE A 93 15.55 8.45 14.18
N LEU A 94 16.46 7.68 13.59
CA LEU A 94 17.89 7.98 13.62
C LEU A 94 18.20 9.33 12.98
N GLU A 95 17.69 9.59 11.78
CA GLU A 95 17.96 10.86 11.08
C GLU A 95 17.31 12.06 11.78
N THR A 96 16.12 11.91 12.37
CA THR A 96 15.46 12.98 13.11
C THR A 96 16.24 13.34 14.38
N ASN A 97 16.91 12.36 14.97
CA ASN A 97 17.72 12.54 16.18
C ASN A 97 19.20 12.83 15.89
N GLY A 98 19.56 13.19 14.66
CA GLY A 98 20.92 13.65 14.31
C GLY A 98 21.94 12.54 14.04
N ALA A 99 21.48 11.31 13.78
CA ALA A 99 22.33 10.20 13.36
C ALA A 99 22.00 9.78 11.89
N PRO A 100 22.41 10.56 10.89
CA PRO A 100 22.10 10.27 9.50
C PRO A 100 22.82 8.99 9.05
N LEU A 101 22.05 8.13 8.37
CA LEU A 101 22.53 6.89 7.78
C LEU A 101 23.10 7.12 6.38
N LYS A 102 24.13 6.37 6.02
CA LYS A 102 24.52 6.18 4.62
C LYS A 102 23.50 5.22 3.97
N ARG A 103 22.37 5.76 3.52
CA ARG A 103 21.21 4.97 3.07
C ARG A 103 21.55 3.96 1.97
N TRP A 104 22.60 4.20 1.17
CA TRP A 104 23.08 3.26 0.14
C TRP A 104 23.74 2.00 0.69
N LEU A 105 24.09 1.98 1.98
CA LEU A 105 24.61 0.79 2.69
C LEU A 105 23.50 -0.01 3.38
N VAL A 106 22.28 0.53 3.43
CA VAL A 106 21.16 -0.06 4.18
C VAL A 106 20.47 -1.13 3.36
N HIS A 107 20.35 -2.29 3.94
CA HIS A 107 19.58 -3.44 3.47
C HIS A 107 18.42 -3.72 4.42
N ASP A 108 17.30 -4.20 3.89
CA ASP A 108 16.08 -4.47 4.66
C ASP A 108 15.71 -5.95 4.58
N THR A 109 15.87 -6.67 5.69
CA THR A 109 15.52 -8.10 5.80
C THR A 109 14.03 -8.35 5.71
N ARG A 110 13.17 -7.36 6.02
CA ARG A 110 11.72 -7.45 5.78
C ARG A 110 11.40 -7.45 4.30
N ALA A 111 12.08 -6.60 3.51
CA ALA A 111 11.95 -6.58 2.06
C ALA A 111 12.44 -7.89 1.44
N MET A 112 13.61 -8.42 1.88
CA MET A 112 14.11 -9.72 1.45
C MET A 112 13.08 -10.82 1.72
N ALA A 113 12.58 -10.89 2.96
CA ALA A 113 11.61 -11.89 3.39
C ALA A 113 10.30 -11.82 2.60
N HIS A 114 9.80 -10.61 2.29
CA HIS A 114 8.60 -10.43 1.50
C HIS A 114 8.79 -10.84 0.03
N ILE A 115 9.93 -10.50 -0.59
CA ILE A 115 10.23 -10.89 -1.97
C ILE A 115 10.28 -12.41 -2.10
N LEU A 116 10.92 -13.10 -1.15
CA LEU A 116 11.03 -14.56 -1.15
C LEU A 116 9.72 -15.27 -0.81
N SER A 117 8.89 -14.69 0.04
CA SER A 117 7.65 -15.31 0.53
C SER A 117 6.55 -14.28 0.81
N PRO A 118 5.95 -13.68 -0.22
CA PRO A 118 5.03 -12.53 -0.07
C PRO A 118 3.68 -12.88 0.58
N ALA A 119 3.35 -14.17 0.69
CA ALA A 119 2.12 -14.63 1.35
C ALA A 119 2.25 -14.78 2.87
N GLU A 120 3.46 -14.67 3.40
CA GLU A 120 3.75 -14.91 4.81
C GLU A 120 3.90 -13.61 5.59
N ARG A 121 3.76 -13.72 6.92
CA ARG A 121 4.02 -12.59 7.81
C ARG A 121 5.49 -12.17 7.69
N SER A 122 5.74 -10.89 7.47
CA SER A 122 7.08 -10.32 7.25
C SER A 122 7.68 -9.67 8.49
N GLY A 123 7.07 -9.80 9.68
CA GLY A 123 7.66 -9.33 10.94
C GLY A 123 8.91 -10.12 11.33
N LEU A 124 9.84 -9.51 12.08
CA LEU A 124 11.15 -10.09 12.42
C LEU A 124 11.01 -11.47 13.10
N LYS A 125 10.32 -11.55 14.23
CA LYS A 125 10.23 -12.79 15.00
C LYS A 125 9.57 -13.95 14.25
N PRO A 126 8.37 -13.79 13.62
CA PRO A 126 7.77 -14.86 12.83
C PRO A 126 8.66 -15.33 11.67
N ARG A 127 9.38 -14.41 11.05
CA ARG A 127 10.26 -14.75 9.92
C ARG A 127 11.53 -15.45 10.39
N ALA A 128 12.18 -14.92 11.43
CA ALA A 128 13.36 -15.51 12.03
C ALA A 128 13.07 -16.91 12.59
N ALA A 129 11.93 -17.10 13.28
CA ALA A 129 11.53 -18.43 13.75
C ALA A 129 11.41 -19.46 12.62
N LYS A 130 10.92 -19.04 11.46
CA LYS A 130 10.79 -19.93 10.30
C LYS A 130 12.14 -20.25 9.63
N VAL A 131 13.02 -19.26 9.51
CA VAL A 131 14.29 -19.37 8.78
C VAL A 131 15.41 -19.91 9.66
N LEU A 132 15.54 -19.38 10.87
CA LEU A 132 16.62 -19.71 11.80
C LEU A 132 16.22 -20.79 12.82
N GLY A 133 14.94 -20.95 13.06
CA GLY A 133 14.37 -21.89 14.03
C GLY A 133 13.71 -21.21 15.24
N PRO A 134 12.97 -22.00 16.07
CA PRO A 134 12.18 -21.47 17.18
C PRO A 134 12.97 -20.66 18.22
N TRP A 135 14.25 -20.89 18.35
CA TRP A 135 15.13 -20.16 19.28
C TRP A 135 15.18 -18.65 18.99
N ALA A 136 14.91 -18.23 17.75
CA ALA A 136 14.95 -16.82 17.36
C ALA A 136 13.81 -15.96 17.98
N THR A 137 12.86 -16.58 18.66
CA THR A 137 11.82 -15.86 19.43
C THR A 137 12.09 -15.88 20.94
N HIS A 138 13.23 -16.36 21.36
CA HIS A 138 13.60 -16.46 22.79
C HIS A 138 13.55 -15.08 23.46
N GLY A 139 13.00 -15.04 24.68
CA GLY A 139 12.86 -13.81 25.47
C GLY A 139 11.67 -12.91 25.12
N GLU A 140 11.03 -13.07 23.96
CA GLU A 140 9.88 -12.24 23.56
C GLU A 140 8.67 -12.46 24.49
N ASP A 141 8.35 -13.72 24.80
CA ASP A 141 7.21 -14.04 25.65
C ASP A 141 7.49 -13.61 27.10
N ASP A 142 8.72 -13.76 27.59
CA ASP A 142 9.10 -13.33 28.95
C ASP A 142 8.98 -11.82 29.10
N LEU A 143 9.42 -11.04 28.09
CA LEU A 143 9.24 -9.59 28.07
C LEU A 143 7.77 -9.19 28.04
N LYS A 144 6.95 -9.81 27.20
CA LYS A 144 5.50 -9.54 27.14
C LYS A 144 4.79 -9.87 28.45
N ILE A 145 5.19 -10.96 29.12
CA ILE A 145 4.67 -11.33 30.45
C ILE A 145 5.08 -10.27 31.49
N ALA A 146 6.33 -9.81 31.47
CA ALA A 146 6.81 -8.76 32.37
C ALA A 146 6.06 -7.45 32.14
N MET A 147 5.91 -7.03 30.88
CA MET A 147 5.13 -5.85 30.50
C MET A 147 3.68 -5.92 30.98
N THR A 148 3.02 -7.06 30.77
CA THR A 148 1.63 -7.27 31.23
C THR A 148 1.52 -7.16 32.74
N LYS A 149 2.44 -7.77 33.49
CA LYS A 149 2.47 -7.72 34.97
C LYS A 149 2.75 -6.31 35.50
N GLY A 150 3.61 -5.56 34.82
CA GLY A 150 3.97 -4.20 35.21
C GLY A 150 3.01 -3.12 34.71
N GLY A 151 2.07 -3.48 33.83
CA GLY A 151 1.15 -2.51 33.20
C GLY A 151 1.86 -1.58 32.21
N TRP A 152 2.99 -2.02 31.63
CA TRP A 152 3.80 -1.22 30.71
C TRP A 152 3.43 -1.46 29.24
N GLY A 153 3.42 -0.38 28.45
CA GLY A 153 3.48 -0.42 27.00
C GLY A 153 4.93 -0.48 26.50
N TRP A 154 5.11 -0.56 25.19
CA TRP A 154 6.44 -0.48 24.55
C TRP A 154 7.12 0.87 24.79
N ASP A 155 6.33 1.92 24.94
CA ASP A 155 6.74 3.29 25.25
C ASP A 155 7.22 3.47 26.70
N THR A 156 6.75 2.63 27.62
CA THR A 156 6.93 2.81 29.08
C THR A 156 7.68 1.67 29.76
N VAL A 157 7.94 0.56 29.08
CA VAL A 157 8.70 -0.56 29.65
C VAL A 157 10.11 -0.10 30.09
N PRO A 158 10.57 -0.41 31.32
CA PRO A 158 11.92 -0.06 31.76
C PRO A 158 13.00 -0.63 30.85
N THR A 159 14.06 0.15 30.60
CA THR A 159 15.17 -0.26 29.72
C THR A 159 15.87 -1.52 30.27
N GLU A 160 15.92 -1.69 31.58
CA GLU A 160 16.48 -2.86 32.26
C GLU A 160 15.81 -4.18 31.88
N LEU A 161 14.56 -4.12 31.43
CA LEU A 161 13.82 -5.29 30.94
C LEU A 161 13.86 -5.39 29.41
N LEU A 162 14.00 -4.27 28.71
CA LEU A 162 13.93 -4.18 27.26
C LEU A 162 15.26 -4.52 26.58
N TRP A 163 16.41 -4.13 27.17
CA TRP A 163 17.70 -4.09 26.49
C TRP A 163 18.16 -5.44 25.92
N GLN A 164 17.92 -6.55 26.65
CA GLN A 164 18.30 -7.88 26.18
C GLN A 164 17.54 -8.28 24.93
N TYR A 165 16.22 -8.04 24.95
CA TYR A 165 15.34 -8.27 23.80
C TYR A 165 15.79 -7.45 22.60
N ALA A 166 16.00 -6.15 22.80
CA ALA A 166 16.39 -5.22 21.75
C ALA A 166 17.79 -5.54 21.16
N ALA A 167 18.79 -5.83 22.00
CA ALA A 167 20.11 -6.26 21.55
C ALA A 167 20.04 -7.59 20.78
N PHE A 168 19.20 -8.53 21.21
CA PHE A 168 19.03 -9.82 20.56
C PHE A 168 18.39 -9.68 19.17
N ASP A 169 17.49 -8.69 18.95
CA ASP A 169 16.85 -8.44 17.67
C ASP A 169 17.89 -8.09 16.59
N THR A 170 18.99 -7.40 16.92
CA THR A 170 20.07 -7.15 15.95
C THR A 170 20.82 -8.42 15.57
N VAL A 171 21.03 -9.35 16.52
CA VAL A 171 21.68 -10.63 16.22
C VAL A 171 20.85 -11.47 15.24
N ILE A 172 19.56 -11.61 15.50
CA ILE A 172 18.69 -12.35 14.59
C ILE A 172 18.48 -11.63 13.26
N THR A 173 18.52 -10.31 13.22
CA THR A 173 18.48 -9.52 11.99
C THR A 173 19.72 -9.77 11.13
N ALA A 174 20.92 -9.78 11.70
CA ALA A 174 22.15 -10.09 10.99
C ALA A 174 22.15 -11.53 10.44
N GLN A 175 21.76 -12.51 11.27
CA GLN A 175 21.65 -13.91 10.84
C GLN A 175 20.58 -14.11 9.78
N LEU A 176 19.44 -13.42 9.90
CA LEU A 176 18.40 -13.46 8.89
C LEU A 176 18.87 -12.89 7.55
N ALA A 177 19.69 -11.81 7.57
CA ALA A 177 20.31 -11.27 6.37
C ALA A 177 21.30 -12.27 5.73
N ASP A 178 22.13 -12.94 6.54
CA ASP A 178 23.04 -13.99 6.06
C ASP A 178 22.28 -15.11 5.31
N GLU A 179 21.11 -15.51 5.81
CA GLU A 179 20.32 -16.59 5.23
C GLU A 179 19.51 -16.16 3.98
N LEU A 180 18.98 -14.94 3.97
CA LEU A 180 18.09 -14.48 2.90
C LEU A 180 18.85 -13.85 1.72
N TYR A 181 19.90 -13.08 2.00
CA TYR A 181 20.58 -12.28 0.96
C TYR A 181 21.17 -13.09 -0.19
N PRO A 182 21.76 -14.29 0.02
CA PRO A 182 22.25 -15.11 -1.10
C PRO A 182 21.18 -15.42 -2.15
N TRP A 183 19.95 -15.75 -1.71
CA TRP A 183 18.83 -16.00 -2.61
C TRP A 183 18.36 -14.74 -3.33
N ILE A 184 18.37 -13.60 -2.61
CA ILE A 184 18.07 -12.30 -3.20
C ILE A 184 19.09 -11.93 -4.28
N ALA A 185 20.37 -12.06 -3.99
CA ALA A 185 21.44 -11.71 -4.92
C ALA A 185 21.43 -12.60 -6.18
N GLN A 186 21.07 -13.88 -6.03
CA GLN A 186 21.03 -14.82 -7.13
C GLN A 186 19.80 -14.63 -8.05
N ASP A 187 18.59 -14.49 -7.47
CA ASP A 187 17.34 -14.65 -8.21
C ASP A 187 16.47 -13.40 -8.29
N TYR A 188 16.75 -12.36 -7.46
CA TYR A 188 15.86 -11.22 -7.27
C TYR A 188 16.60 -9.89 -7.16
N ALA A 189 17.85 -9.80 -7.60
CA ALA A 189 18.69 -8.62 -7.40
C ALA A 189 18.02 -7.32 -7.88
N ASP A 190 17.49 -7.30 -9.10
CA ASP A 190 16.86 -6.11 -9.69
C ASP A 190 15.60 -5.68 -8.94
N VAL A 191 14.75 -6.65 -8.56
CA VAL A 191 13.53 -6.38 -7.78
C VAL A 191 13.88 -5.85 -6.40
N TYR A 192 14.89 -6.42 -5.78
CA TYR A 192 15.34 -5.98 -4.45
C TYR A 192 15.94 -4.57 -4.50
N GLN A 193 16.78 -4.27 -5.49
CA GLN A 193 17.31 -2.92 -5.69
C GLN A 193 16.19 -1.90 -5.92
N LEU A 194 15.17 -2.26 -6.69
CA LEU A 194 13.99 -1.42 -6.88
C LEU A 194 13.24 -1.17 -5.57
N GLU A 195 13.07 -2.21 -4.72
CA GLU A 195 12.41 -2.06 -3.41
C GLU A 195 13.19 -1.14 -2.48
N ILE A 196 14.52 -1.33 -2.38
CA ILE A 196 15.36 -0.48 -1.53
C ILE A 196 15.36 0.97 -2.02
N ALA A 197 15.55 1.19 -3.33
CA ALA A 197 15.55 2.53 -3.89
C ALA A 197 14.19 3.24 -3.72
N SER A 198 13.08 2.54 -4.00
CA SER A 198 11.74 3.10 -3.79
C SER A 198 11.45 3.38 -2.31
N THR A 199 11.92 2.52 -1.40
CA THR A 199 11.77 2.74 0.05
C THR A 199 12.47 4.02 0.51
N GLN A 200 13.65 4.33 -0.03
CA GLN A 200 14.34 5.60 0.27
C GLN A 200 13.53 6.82 -0.19
N VAL A 201 12.96 6.74 -1.40
CA VAL A 201 12.08 7.82 -1.92
C VAL A 201 10.85 7.99 -1.05
N LEU A 202 10.21 6.88 -0.66
CA LEU A 202 9.05 6.91 0.23
C LEU A 202 9.39 7.48 1.62
N THR A 203 10.61 7.22 2.13
CA THR A 203 11.10 7.84 3.36
C THR A 203 11.10 9.36 3.25
N ASP A 204 11.60 9.91 2.13
CA ASP A 204 11.64 11.34 1.91
C ASP A 204 10.23 11.94 1.70
N MET A 205 9.33 11.23 1.03
CA MET A 205 7.93 11.64 0.88
C MET A 205 7.21 11.68 2.23
N GLU A 206 7.36 10.67 3.08
CA GLU A 206 6.80 10.66 4.43
C GLU A 206 7.34 11.80 5.30
N ARG A 207 8.65 12.08 5.22
CA ARG A 207 9.26 13.20 5.97
C ARG A 207 8.72 14.55 5.52
N ARG A 208 8.43 14.68 4.25
CA ARG A 208 7.81 15.89 3.70
C ARG A 208 6.35 16.01 4.14
N GLY A 209 5.60 14.90 4.09
CA GLY A 209 4.19 14.84 4.46
C GLY A 209 3.30 15.70 3.56
N VAL A 210 2.00 15.67 3.81
CA VAL A 210 0.99 16.48 3.10
C VAL A 210 0.41 17.53 4.04
N ARG A 211 0.19 18.76 3.55
CA ARG A 211 -0.43 19.82 4.32
C ARG A 211 -1.92 19.56 4.51
N ILE A 212 -2.42 19.79 5.74
CA ILE A 212 -3.80 19.59 6.13
C ILE A 212 -4.46 20.94 6.51
N ASP A 213 -5.59 21.23 5.87
CA ASP A 213 -6.51 22.29 6.30
C ASP A 213 -7.32 21.79 7.50
N GLN A 214 -6.78 22.01 8.70
CA GLN A 214 -7.39 21.56 9.95
C GLN A 214 -8.74 22.26 10.20
N ASP A 215 -8.85 23.55 9.84
CA ASP A 215 -10.10 24.33 10.02
C ASP A 215 -11.22 23.78 9.13
N TYR A 216 -10.88 23.39 7.91
CA TYR A 216 -11.83 22.69 7.03
C TYR A 216 -12.34 21.41 7.68
N LEU A 217 -11.43 20.55 8.17
CA LEU A 217 -11.81 19.27 8.78
C LEU A 217 -12.65 19.44 10.04
N LEU A 218 -12.35 20.42 10.89
CA LEU A 218 -13.13 20.69 12.10
C LEU A 218 -14.57 21.08 11.75
N ARG A 219 -14.75 22.00 10.79
CA ARG A 219 -16.09 22.37 10.31
C ARG A 219 -16.80 21.19 9.66
N ALA A 220 -16.11 20.45 8.81
CA ALA A 220 -16.66 19.28 8.14
C ALA A 220 -17.10 18.18 9.11
N GLN A 221 -16.35 17.94 10.19
CA GLN A 221 -16.74 16.98 11.23
C GLN A 221 -18.07 17.36 11.91
N GLU A 222 -18.30 18.63 12.18
CA GLU A 222 -19.57 19.10 12.74
C GLU A 222 -20.74 18.85 11.79
N ASP A 223 -20.54 19.15 10.49
CA ASP A 223 -21.53 18.90 9.45
C ASP A 223 -21.83 17.39 9.32
N TRP A 224 -20.80 16.58 9.24
CA TRP A 224 -20.95 15.11 9.15
C TRP A 224 -21.55 14.49 10.40
N ALA A 225 -21.28 15.04 11.58
CA ALA A 225 -21.93 14.62 12.82
C ALA A 225 -23.44 14.90 12.80
N ARG A 226 -23.85 16.07 12.26
CA ARG A 226 -25.27 16.43 12.10
C ARG A 226 -25.97 15.48 11.12
N GLU A 227 -25.37 15.25 9.95
CA GLU A 227 -25.93 14.34 8.93
C GLU A 227 -26.07 12.91 9.48
N ARG A 228 -25.05 12.42 10.17
CA ARG A 228 -25.08 11.11 10.83
C ARG A 228 -26.18 11.01 11.88
N ALA A 229 -26.32 12.05 12.70
CA ALA A 229 -27.33 12.10 13.76
C ALA A 229 -28.74 12.16 13.17
N ALA A 230 -28.95 12.93 12.10
CA ALA A 230 -30.22 13.01 11.40
C ALA A 230 -30.64 11.66 10.83
N ALA A 231 -29.73 10.96 10.15
CA ALA A 231 -29.98 9.60 9.64
C ALA A 231 -30.30 8.59 10.75
N ALA A 232 -29.55 8.64 11.86
CA ALA A 232 -29.80 7.77 13.02
C ALA A 232 -31.15 8.07 13.68
N HIS A 233 -31.51 9.34 13.80
CA HIS A 233 -32.81 9.76 14.35
C HIS A 233 -33.98 9.24 13.51
N GLU A 234 -33.89 9.39 12.19
CA GLU A 234 -34.93 8.92 11.25
C GLU A 234 -35.06 7.38 11.29
N LEU A 235 -33.93 6.65 11.29
CA LEU A 235 -33.93 5.20 11.43
C LEU A 235 -34.58 4.73 12.74
N LYS A 236 -34.37 5.46 13.83
CA LYS A 236 -34.99 5.18 15.12
C LYS A 236 -36.49 5.52 15.11
N ALA A 237 -36.84 6.70 14.67
CA ALA A 237 -38.22 7.21 14.74
C ALA A 237 -39.17 6.42 13.80
N SER A 238 -38.75 6.14 12.57
CA SER A 238 -39.62 5.54 11.57
C SER A 238 -39.53 4.01 11.51
N TRP A 239 -38.39 3.40 11.87
CA TRP A 239 -38.18 1.94 11.74
C TRP A 239 -37.72 1.25 13.03
N HIS A 240 -37.69 1.94 14.17
CA HIS A 240 -37.32 1.39 15.49
C HIS A 240 -35.93 0.75 15.51
N ILE A 241 -34.97 1.33 14.75
CA ILE A 241 -33.56 0.92 14.73
C ILE A 241 -32.81 1.79 15.75
N GLU A 242 -32.60 1.25 16.95
CA GLU A 242 -31.93 1.98 18.05
C GLU A 242 -30.45 2.22 17.76
N ASN A 243 -29.80 1.29 17.06
CA ASN A 243 -28.38 1.40 16.68
C ASN A 243 -28.25 1.23 15.17
N ALA A 244 -28.10 2.34 14.45
CA ALA A 244 -27.89 2.37 12.99
C ALA A 244 -26.60 1.66 12.53
N GLY A 245 -25.65 1.42 13.42
CA GLY A 245 -24.46 0.63 13.17
C GLY A 245 -24.64 -0.89 13.29
N SER A 246 -25.80 -1.35 13.76
CA SER A 246 -26.06 -2.77 14.00
C SER A 246 -26.68 -3.44 12.76
N ASP A 247 -25.90 -4.25 12.05
CA ASP A 247 -26.39 -5.04 10.91
C ASP A 247 -27.63 -5.86 11.26
N ALA A 248 -27.65 -6.47 12.46
CA ALA A 248 -28.79 -7.28 12.90
C ALA A 248 -30.09 -6.49 13.07
N GLN A 249 -30.03 -5.22 13.53
CA GLN A 249 -31.23 -4.39 13.63
C GLN A 249 -31.70 -3.92 12.25
N VAL A 250 -30.77 -3.52 11.37
CA VAL A 250 -31.07 -3.10 10.01
C VAL A 250 -31.69 -4.26 9.21
N MET A 251 -31.10 -5.45 9.27
CA MET A 251 -31.63 -6.64 8.59
C MET A 251 -33.03 -7.01 9.05
N ARG A 252 -33.30 -6.98 10.37
CA ARG A 252 -34.66 -7.22 10.90
C ARG A 252 -35.67 -6.19 10.42
N ALA A 253 -35.28 -4.92 10.32
CA ALA A 253 -36.14 -3.88 9.75
C ALA A 253 -36.43 -4.15 8.27
N LEU A 254 -35.42 -4.45 7.46
CA LEU A 254 -35.57 -4.77 6.04
C LEU A 254 -36.42 -6.04 5.82
N GLU A 255 -36.27 -7.06 6.67
CA GLU A 255 -37.12 -8.27 6.62
C GLU A 255 -38.59 -7.91 6.92
N ARG A 256 -38.84 -7.09 7.94
CA ARG A 256 -40.19 -6.66 8.32
C ARG A 256 -40.88 -5.79 7.25
N GLU A 257 -40.13 -4.83 6.68
CA GLU A 257 -40.69 -3.84 5.74
C GLU A 257 -40.88 -4.39 4.35
N ILE A 258 -39.94 -5.19 3.86
CA ILE A 258 -39.92 -5.64 2.45
C ILE A 258 -39.65 -7.14 2.29
N GLY A 259 -39.63 -7.92 3.37
CA GLY A 259 -39.33 -9.36 3.32
C GLY A 259 -37.90 -9.69 2.89
N TRP A 260 -36.96 -8.71 2.95
CA TRP A 260 -35.59 -8.92 2.54
C TRP A 260 -34.86 -9.90 3.45
N ARG A 261 -34.08 -10.82 2.87
CA ARG A 261 -33.24 -11.77 3.59
C ARG A 261 -31.83 -11.80 3.05
N PRO A 262 -30.80 -12.01 3.92
CA PRO A 262 -29.43 -12.09 3.49
C PRO A 262 -29.20 -13.31 2.60
N LEU A 263 -28.59 -13.08 1.44
CA LEU A 263 -28.16 -14.11 0.49
C LEU A 263 -26.66 -14.37 0.55
N VAL A 264 -25.89 -13.46 1.16
CA VAL A 264 -24.43 -13.52 1.26
C VAL A 264 -24.02 -13.62 2.71
N PHE A 265 -23.04 -14.49 2.98
CA PHE A 265 -22.52 -14.73 4.31
C PHE A 265 -21.00 -14.56 4.34
N THR A 266 -20.47 -14.20 5.48
CA THR A 266 -19.01 -14.16 5.72
C THR A 266 -18.45 -15.57 5.83
N ASP A 267 -17.12 -15.74 5.73
CA ASP A 267 -16.45 -17.04 5.93
C ASP A 267 -16.75 -17.70 7.28
N LYS A 268 -17.19 -16.91 8.26
CA LYS A 268 -17.62 -17.37 9.59
C LYS A 268 -19.12 -17.68 9.67
N GLY A 269 -19.85 -17.64 8.55
CA GLY A 269 -21.27 -17.93 8.49
C GLY A 269 -22.19 -16.80 8.99
N ASN A 270 -21.69 -15.60 9.28
CA ASN A 270 -22.53 -14.46 9.65
C ASN A 270 -23.13 -13.81 8.40
N PRO A 271 -24.41 -13.37 8.43
CA PRO A 271 -25.00 -12.61 7.35
C PRO A 271 -24.19 -11.36 7.04
N LYS A 272 -24.00 -11.07 5.74
CA LYS A 272 -23.27 -9.90 5.27
C LYS A 272 -24.26 -8.79 4.89
N LEU A 273 -23.98 -7.56 5.32
CA LEU A 273 -24.74 -6.35 4.99
C LEU A 273 -23.78 -5.18 4.76
N ASP A 274 -22.98 -5.29 3.70
CA ASP A 274 -22.07 -4.22 3.29
C ASP A 274 -22.75 -3.20 2.37
N ASP A 275 -21.97 -2.20 1.95
CA ASP A 275 -22.45 -1.12 1.10
C ASP A 275 -22.94 -1.62 -0.27
N GLU A 276 -22.28 -2.64 -0.86
CA GLU A 276 -22.66 -3.25 -2.13
C GLU A 276 -24.07 -3.85 -2.06
N ILE A 277 -24.39 -4.51 -0.94
CA ILE A 277 -25.71 -5.09 -0.71
C ILE A 277 -26.75 -4.00 -0.46
N LEU A 278 -26.42 -3.02 0.37
CA LEU A 278 -27.34 -1.93 0.69
C LEU A 278 -27.68 -1.06 -0.53
N VAL A 279 -26.72 -0.85 -1.43
CA VAL A 279 -26.96 -0.11 -2.72
C VAL A 279 -28.02 -0.79 -3.58
N ALA A 280 -28.07 -2.13 -3.56
CA ALA A 280 -29.03 -2.89 -4.36
C ALA A 280 -30.45 -2.92 -3.77
N ILE A 281 -30.63 -2.44 -2.53
CA ILE A 281 -31.92 -2.42 -1.83
C ILE A 281 -32.57 -1.04 -2.01
N ASP A 282 -33.62 -0.98 -2.82
CA ASP A 282 -34.39 0.26 -3.02
C ASP A 282 -35.41 0.46 -1.88
N HIS A 283 -34.89 0.86 -0.73
CA HIS A 283 -35.68 1.16 0.46
C HIS A 283 -35.00 2.24 1.35
N PRO A 284 -35.77 3.18 1.96
CA PRO A 284 -35.19 4.23 2.81
C PRO A 284 -34.32 3.72 3.95
N VAL A 285 -34.64 2.59 4.58
CA VAL A 285 -33.79 1.95 5.61
C VAL A 285 -32.38 1.69 5.09
N ALA A 286 -32.26 1.15 3.87
CA ALA A 286 -30.95 0.87 3.27
C ALA A 286 -30.20 2.17 2.94
N GLN A 287 -30.88 3.14 2.35
CA GLN A 287 -30.32 4.45 1.97
C GLN A 287 -29.83 5.22 3.22
N LEU A 288 -30.64 5.33 4.26
CA LEU A 288 -30.27 6.00 5.51
C LEU A 288 -29.18 5.26 6.27
N THR A 289 -29.17 3.92 6.22
CA THR A 289 -28.09 3.12 6.83
C THR A 289 -26.75 3.40 6.12
N ARG A 290 -26.75 3.45 4.79
CA ARG A 290 -25.56 3.82 4.01
C ARG A 290 -25.09 5.23 4.35
N HIS A 291 -25.98 6.19 4.34
CA HIS A 291 -25.69 7.57 4.70
C HIS A 291 -25.07 7.67 6.10
N HIS A 292 -25.69 7.04 7.11
CA HIS A 292 -25.14 6.98 8.46
C HIS A 292 -23.71 6.38 8.51
N ARG A 293 -23.48 5.27 7.81
CA ARG A 293 -22.17 4.57 7.77
C ARG A 293 -21.11 5.40 7.05
N GLU A 294 -21.48 6.05 5.97
CA GLU A 294 -20.61 6.94 5.21
C GLU A 294 -20.10 8.08 6.08
N PHE A 295 -20.99 8.84 6.72
CA PHE A 295 -20.59 9.95 7.58
C PHE A 295 -19.85 9.50 8.85
N ARG A 296 -20.18 8.33 9.39
CA ARG A 296 -19.40 7.74 10.48
C ARG A 296 -17.95 7.46 10.05
N ARG A 297 -17.76 6.89 8.87
CA ARG A 297 -16.42 6.60 8.33
C ARG A 297 -15.64 7.88 8.07
N MET A 298 -16.27 8.88 7.46
CA MET A 298 -15.65 10.17 7.17
C MET A 298 -15.22 10.89 8.45
N ALA A 299 -16.10 10.95 9.45
CA ALA A 299 -15.79 11.56 10.75
C ALA A 299 -14.62 10.87 11.45
N GLY A 300 -14.59 9.52 11.46
CA GLY A 300 -13.48 8.77 12.04
C GLY A 300 -12.16 8.96 11.28
N THR A 301 -12.21 9.08 9.96
CA THR A 301 -11.02 9.40 9.15
C THR A 301 -10.51 10.81 9.43
N ALA A 302 -11.41 11.81 9.51
CA ALA A 302 -11.05 13.17 9.84
C ALA A 302 -10.46 13.30 11.26
N GLU A 303 -11.03 12.61 12.24
CA GLU A 303 -10.50 12.54 13.61
C GLU A 303 -9.07 12.01 13.60
N SER A 304 -8.82 10.89 12.90
CA SER A 304 -7.49 10.31 12.77
C SER A 304 -6.51 11.25 12.06
N ILE A 305 -6.94 11.97 11.01
CA ILE A 305 -6.11 12.98 10.33
C ILE A 305 -5.74 14.11 11.29
N LEU A 306 -6.71 14.65 12.02
CA LEU A 306 -6.48 15.76 12.96
C LEU A 306 -5.57 15.37 14.13
N GLU A 307 -5.71 14.14 14.65
CA GLU A 307 -4.88 13.61 15.73
C GLU A 307 -3.42 13.43 15.30
N LEU A 308 -3.21 12.91 14.07
CA LEU A 308 -1.89 12.56 13.54
C LEU A 308 -1.19 13.72 12.81
N THR A 309 -1.88 14.83 12.56
CA THR A 309 -1.25 16.01 11.95
C THR A 309 -0.29 16.68 12.94
N ASP A 310 0.96 16.91 12.51
CA ASP A 310 1.92 17.70 13.28
C ASP A 310 1.41 19.15 13.39
N LYS A 311 1.05 19.54 14.60
CA LYS A 311 0.47 20.87 14.89
C LYS A 311 1.43 22.03 14.64
N ARG A 312 2.75 21.78 14.59
CA ARG A 312 3.76 22.81 14.34
C ARG A 312 3.84 23.16 12.85
N THR A 313 3.65 22.18 11.99
CA THR A 313 3.82 22.29 10.54
C THR A 313 2.50 22.21 9.79
N SER A 314 1.40 21.80 10.44
CA SER A 314 0.14 21.41 9.80
C SER A 314 0.29 20.32 8.75
N ARG A 315 1.35 19.50 8.84
CA ARG A 315 1.61 18.40 7.92
C ARG A 315 1.28 17.04 8.55
N LEU A 316 0.71 16.19 7.75
CA LEU A 316 0.40 14.81 8.08
C LEU A 316 1.45 13.90 7.46
N HIS A 317 2.13 13.12 8.29
CA HIS A 317 3.15 12.17 7.89
C HIS A 317 2.56 10.76 7.88
N THR A 318 1.75 10.45 6.85
CA THR A 318 1.16 9.10 6.72
C THR A 318 2.24 8.05 6.51
N SER A 319 2.15 6.92 7.19
CA SER A 319 3.13 5.84 7.00
C SER A 319 2.82 5.04 5.74
N ILE A 320 3.77 4.94 4.82
CA ILE A 320 3.66 4.23 3.55
C ILE A 320 4.44 2.92 3.63
N ASN A 321 3.74 1.80 3.68
CA ASN A 321 4.38 0.49 3.61
C ASN A 321 4.73 0.17 2.14
N PRO A 322 6.01 0.05 1.78
CA PRO A 322 6.42 -0.24 0.40
C PRO A 322 5.94 -1.61 -0.10
N LEU A 323 5.74 -2.54 0.81
CA LEU A 323 5.31 -3.92 0.56
C LEU A 323 4.00 -4.24 1.31
N GLY A 324 3.00 -3.38 1.13
CA GLY A 324 1.72 -3.46 1.83
C GLY A 324 0.81 -4.60 1.36
N ALA A 325 1.01 -5.09 0.14
CA ALA A 325 0.25 -6.19 -0.44
C ALA A 325 1.17 -7.29 -0.96
N ARG A 326 0.64 -8.52 -1.05
CA ARG A 326 1.33 -9.67 -1.63
C ARG A 326 1.87 -9.38 -3.06
N THR A 327 1.15 -8.57 -3.84
CA THR A 327 1.53 -8.16 -5.19
C THR A 327 2.69 -7.16 -5.26
N GLY A 328 3.19 -6.68 -4.11
CA GLY A 328 4.19 -5.61 -4.05
C GLY A 328 3.59 -4.20 -4.10
N ARG A 329 2.25 -4.06 -4.13
CA ARG A 329 1.60 -2.75 -4.00
C ARG A 329 1.93 -2.13 -2.65
N MET A 330 2.12 -0.82 -2.67
CA MET A 330 2.23 0.00 -1.46
C MET A 330 0.88 0.08 -0.75
N SER A 331 0.92 0.31 0.55
CA SER A 331 -0.27 0.69 1.33
C SER A 331 0.09 1.82 2.28
N SER A 332 -0.90 2.61 2.67
CA SER A 332 -0.70 3.64 3.69
C SER A 332 -1.46 3.30 4.97
N SER A 333 -0.97 3.86 6.07
CA SER A 333 -1.59 3.73 7.40
C SER A 333 -1.26 4.98 8.23
N ARG A 334 -2.02 5.21 9.28
CA ARG A 334 -1.80 6.31 10.22
C ARG A 334 -1.88 7.71 9.57
N PRO A 335 -3.00 8.07 8.94
CA PRO A 335 -4.15 7.27 8.52
C PRO A 335 -3.95 6.66 7.13
N ASN A 336 -4.87 5.78 6.72
CA ASN A 336 -4.82 5.22 5.37
C ASN A 336 -5.42 6.18 4.34
N LEU A 337 -4.58 7.01 3.72
CA LEU A 337 -4.99 7.96 2.67
C LEU A 337 -5.27 7.29 1.32
N GLN A 338 -4.72 6.08 1.07
CA GLN A 338 -4.97 5.35 -0.19
C GLN A 338 -6.37 4.74 -0.27
N ASN A 339 -7.04 4.53 0.88
CA ASN A 339 -8.39 3.97 0.90
C ASN A 339 -9.51 5.03 0.94
N LEU A 340 -9.18 6.31 0.69
CA LEU A 340 -10.20 7.34 0.54
C LEU A 340 -11.00 7.08 -0.74
N PRO A 341 -12.35 7.10 -0.69
CA PRO A 341 -13.18 6.81 -1.85
C PRO A 341 -12.83 7.70 -3.05
N ALA A 342 -12.66 7.10 -4.23
CA ALA A 342 -12.32 7.85 -5.44
C ALA A 342 -13.46 8.78 -5.91
N GLY A 343 -14.71 8.43 -5.61
CA GLY A 343 -15.90 9.24 -5.96
C GLY A 343 -16.32 10.26 -4.88
N ASP A 344 -15.51 10.46 -3.84
CA ASP A 344 -15.85 11.35 -2.73
C ASP A 344 -14.65 12.27 -2.41
N SER A 345 -14.74 13.51 -2.82
CA SER A 345 -13.70 14.52 -2.62
C SER A 345 -13.66 15.10 -1.20
N ARG A 346 -14.70 14.91 -0.38
CA ARG A 346 -14.89 15.64 0.89
C ARG A 346 -13.73 15.47 1.88
N VAL A 347 -13.22 14.25 2.08
CA VAL A 347 -12.05 14.04 2.95
C VAL A 347 -10.76 14.46 2.24
N ARG A 348 -10.65 14.21 0.92
CA ARG A 348 -9.48 14.60 0.11
C ARG A 348 -9.28 16.12 0.09
N ASN A 349 -10.36 16.90 0.15
CA ASN A 349 -10.32 18.35 0.21
C ASN A 349 -9.63 18.92 1.46
N ALA A 350 -9.35 18.09 2.45
CA ALA A 350 -8.54 18.47 3.60
C ALA A 350 -7.03 18.56 3.26
N VAL A 351 -6.59 17.84 2.24
CA VAL A 351 -5.20 17.92 1.77
C VAL A 351 -5.06 19.11 0.85
N THR A 352 -4.20 20.05 1.22
CA THR A 352 -3.95 21.31 0.53
C THR A 352 -2.43 21.51 0.32
N VAL A 353 -2.04 22.66 -0.17
CA VAL A 353 -0.65 23.06 -0.39
C VAL A 353 -0.28 24.28 0.46
N GLU A 354 1.02 24.55 0.64
CA GLU A 354 1.50 25.75 1.32
C GLU A 354 1.17 27.01 0.53
N ASP A 355 1.06 28.14 1.23
CA ASP A 355 0.85 29.44 0.59
C ASP A 355 2.01 29.76 -0.37
N GLY A 356 1.71 30.13 -1.61
CA GLY A 356 2.68 30.36 -2.66
C GLY A 356 3.09 29.11 -3.44
N ASN A 357 2.52 27.94 -3.10
CA ASN A 357 2.68 26.69 -3.84
C ASN A 357 1.40 26.31 -4.59
N ILE A 358 1.54 25.34 -5.48
CA ILE A 358 0.46 24.70 -6.22
C ILE A 358 0.70 23.19 -6.23
N GLY A 359 -0.37 22.43 -6.12
CA GLY A 359 -0.33 20.98 -6.26
C GLY A 359 -0.30 20.57 -7.73
N VAL A 360 0.48 19.54 -8.02
CA VAL A 360 0.51 18.87 -9.32
C VAL A 360 0.41 17.38 -9.09
N LYS A 361 -0.55 16.73 -9.74
CA LYS A 361 -0.73 15.29 -9.67
C LYS A 361 -0.70 14.67 -11.04
N ALA A 362 -0.23 13.43 -11.13
CA ALA A 362 -0.29 12.64 -12.35
C ALA A 362 -0.76 11.22 -12.02
N ASP A 363 -1.71 10.72 -12.81
CA ASP A 363 -2.33 9.41 -12.68
C ASP A 363 -2.17 8.60 -13.96
N TYR A 364 -2.00 7.29 -13.84
CA TYR A 364 -1.91 6.42 -15.01
C TYR A 364 -3.28 6.14 -15.62
N ASP A 365 -3.37 6.26 -16.94
CA ASP A 365 -4.56 5.90 -17.69
C ASP A 365 -4.78 4.39 -17.70
N GLN A 366 -5.62 3.89 -16.79
CA GLN A 366 -6.08 2.49 -16.77
C GLN A 366 -4.93 1.47 -16.83
N ILE A 367 -3.88 1.68 -16.04
CA ILE A 367 -2.61 0.92 -16.07
C ILE A 367 -2.82 -0.61 -16.08
N GLU A 368 -3.71 -1.15 -15.24
CA GLU A 368 -3.93 -2.59 -15.15
C GLU A 368 -4.52 -3.18 -16.45
N MET A 369 -5.40 -2.45 -17.12
CA MET A 369 -5.98 -2.90 -18.39
C MET A 369 -4.97 -2.85 -19.54
N ARG A 370 -4.10 -1.84 -19.55
CA ARG A 370 -2.99 -1.74 -20.51
C ARG A 370 -1.98 -2.88 -20.32
N ILE A 371 -1.66 -3.19 -19.06
CA ILE A 371 -0.80 -4.34 -18.71
C ILE A 371 -1.48 -5.65 -19.09
N PHE A 372 -2.78 -5.79 -18.87
CA PHE A 372 -3.53 -6.97 -19.32
C PHE A 372 -3.48 -7.13 -20.84
N ALA A 373 -3.68 -6.05 -21.62
CA ALA A 373 -3.56 -6.05 -23.06
C ALA A 373 -2.17 -6.51 -23.53
N HIS A 374 -1.11 -6.04 -22.85
CA HIS A 374 0.27 -6.47 -23.11
C HIS A 374 0.46 -7.97 -22.92
N TYR A 375 0.07 -8.51 -21.76
CA TYR A 375 0.30 -9.93 -21.46
C TYR A 375 -0.62 -10.88 -22.23
N SER A 376 -1.86 -10.49 -22.46
CA SER A 376 -2.80 -11.29 -23.24
C SER A 376 -2.45 -11.31 -24.72
N GLY A 377 -1.88 -10.22 -25.23
CA GLY A 377 -1.61 -10.03 -26.66
C GLY A 377 -2.91 -9.84 -27.46
N ASP A 378 -4.01 -9.45 -26.83
CA ASP A 378 -5.30 -9.22 -27.50
C ASP A 378 -5.20 -8.05 -28.48
N GLN A 379 -5.18 -8.36 -29.77
CA GLN A 379 -4.96 -7.37 -30.82
C GLN A 379 -6.09 -6.34 -30.90
N ASN A 380 -7.33 -6.76 -30.59
CA ASN A 380 -8.47 -5.84 -30.59
C ASN A 380 -8.37 -4.85 -29.43
N MET A 381 -7.94 -5.32 -28.24
CA MET A 381 -7.75 -4.46 -27.07
C MET A 381 -6.56 -3.50 -27.29
N ILE A 382 -5.45 -3.98 -27.85
CA ILE A 382 -4.29 -3.16 -28.22
C ILE A 382 -4.71 -2.08 -29.22
N ALA A 383 -5.46 -2.44 -30.26
CA ALA A 383 -5.95 -1.49 -31.26
C ALA A 383 -6.90 -0.44 -30.66
N ALA A 384 -7.82 -0.88 -29.76
CA ALA A 384 -8.75 0.02 -29.09
C ALA A 384 -8.03 1.03 -28.18
N ILE A 385 -6.99 0.59 -27.44
CA ILE A 385 -6.17 1.47 -26.61
C ILE A 385 -5.42 2.49 -27.48
N ARG A 386 -4.72 2.04 -28.52
CA ARG A 386 -3.95 2.92 -29.42
C ARG A 386 -4.84 3.95 -30.12
N TYR A 387 -6.01 3.52 -30.58
CA TYR A 387 -6.99 4.43 -31.17
C TYR A 387 -7.48 5.48 -30.17
N GLY A 388 -7.81 5.05 -28.95
CA GLY A 388 -8.23 5.97 -27.87
C GLY A 388 -7.13 6.98 -27.52
N ASP A 389 -5.88 6.53 -27.41
CA ASP A 389 -4.72 7.41 -27.14
C ASP A 389 -4.54 8.44 -28.27
N GLN A 390 -4.68 8.03 -29.54
CA GLN A 390 -4.59 8.94 -30.67
C GLN A 390 -5.71 9.99 -30.66
N MET A 391 -6.95 9.55 -30.44
CA MET A 391 -8.09 10.47 -30.40
C MET A 391 -7.97 11.48 -29.25
N THR A 392 -7.46 11.04 -28.08
CA THR A 392 -7.19 11.94 -26.96
C THR A 392 -6.09 12.95 -27.31
N ALA A 393 -5.02 12.49 -27.96
CA ALA A 393 -3.93 13.37 -28.43
C ALA A 393 -4.41 14.40 -29.47
N ASP A 394 -5.40 14.05 -30.29
CA ASP A 394 -6.04 14.93 -31.26
C ASP A 394 -7.10 15.87 -30.63
N GLY A 395 -7.26 15.84 -29.30
CA GLY A 395 -8.16 16.71 -28.53
C GLY A 395 -9.61 16.24 -28.48
N HIS A 396 -9.89 14.97 -28.81
CA HIS A 396 -11.23 14.37 -28.72
C HIS A 396 -11.46 13.71 -27.37
N GLU A 397 -12.55 14.03 -26.70
CA GLU A 397 -12.94 13.42 -25.43
C GLU A 397 -13.79 12.13 -25.63
N GLY A 398 -13.79 11.26 -24.62
CA GLY A 398 -14.65 10.07 -24.56
C GLY A 398 -14.20 8.91 -25.45
N TYR A 399 -12.93 8.80 -25.74
CA TYR A 399 -12.31 7.70 -26.50
C TYR A 399 -11.38 6.82 -25.65
N ASP A 400 -11.41 6.95 -24.33
CA ASP A 400 -10.67 6.04 -23.44
C ASP A 400 -11.05 4.56 -23.67
N LEU A 401 -10.21 3.63 -23.15
CA LEU A 401 -10.42 2.19 -23.34
C LEU A 401 -11.82 1.73 -22.90
N HIS A 402 -12.37 2.26 -21.80
CA HIS A 402 -13.69 1.85 -21.33
C HIS A 402 -14.80 2.36 -22.25
N SER A 403 -14.66 3.56 -22.78
CA SER A 403 -15.59 4.10 -23.78
C SER A 403 -15.48 3.36 -25.10
N SER A 404 -14.26 3.07 -25.56
CA SER A 404 -14.03 2.25 -26.75
C SER A 404 -14.57 0.84 -26.59
N SER A 405 -14.32 0.22 -25.44
CA SER A 405 -14.89 -1.10 -25.11
C SER A 405 -16.42 -1.08 -25.07
N ALA A 406 -17.04 -0.01 -24.52
CA ALA A 406 -18.49 0.12 -24.50
C ALA A 406 -19.08 0.20 -25.91
N ARG A 407 -18.43 0.92 -26.82
CA ARG A 407 -18.82 0.98 -28.23
C ARG A 407 -18.75 -0.39 -28.89
N MET A 408 -17.66 -1.11 -28.69
CA MET A 408 -17.47 -2.45 -29.26
C MET A 408 -18.47 -3.47 -28.68
N VAL A 409 -18.71 -3.43 -27.36
CA VAL A 409 -19.57 -4.40 -26.66
C VAL A 409 -21.05 -4.18 -26.94
N TRP A 410 -21.51 -2.92 -27.02
CA TRP A 410 -22.93 -2.58 -27.20
C TRP A 410 -23.27 -1.98 -28.57
N GLY A 411 -22.31 -1.95 -29.51
CA GLY A 411 -22.55 -1.44 -30.86
C GLY A 411 -22.88 0.04 -30.89
N ILE A 412 -22.36 0.85 -29.94
CA ILE A 412 -22.60 2.29 -29.93
C ILE A 412 -21.76 2.92 -31.04
N PRO A 413 -22.37 3.73 -31.92
CA PRO A 413 -21.67 4.42 -32.98
C PRO A 413 -20.52 5.29 -32.45
N TRP A 414 -19.40 5.34 -33.18
CA TRP A 414 -18.20 6.04 -32.77
C TRP A 414 -18.37 7.56 -32.64
N ASP A 415 -19.30 8.12 -33.35
CA ASP A 415 -19.69 9.54 -33.34
C ASP A 415 -20.69 9.90 -32.22
N GLN A 416 -21.12 8.91 -31.43
CA GLN A 416 -22.03 9.14 -30.31
C GLN A 416 -21.34 9.05 -28.97
N PRO A 417 -21.74 9.89 -27.97
CA PRO A 417 -21.24 9.81 -26.62
C PRO A 417 -21.63 8.50 -25.94
N VAL A 418 -20.72 7.94 -25.16
CA VAL A 418 -21.00 6.74 -24.35
C VAL A 418 -21.66 7.14 -23.04
N PRO A 419 -22.88 6.65 -22.72
CA PRO A 419 -23.53 6.96 -21.44
C PRO A 419 -22.69 6.53 -20.23
N LYS A 420 -22.54 7.38 -19.21
CA LYS A 420 -21.76 7.11 -17.99
C LYS A 420 -22.08 5.72 -17.40
N LYS A 421 -23.34 5.34 -17.31
CA LYS A 421 -23.79 4.02 -16.80
C LYS A 421 -23.26 2.85 -17.65
N THR A 422 -23.25 2.99 -18.97
CA THR A 422 -22.76 1.96 -19.90
C THR A 422 -21.23 1.83 -19.80
N ARG A 423 -20.52 2.96 -19.76
CA ARG A 423 -19.06 2.99 -19.53
C ARG A 423 -18.69 2.32 -18.21
N SER A 424 -19.39 2.61 -17.11
CA SER A 424 -19.16 1.99 -15.79
C SER A 424 -19.40 0.47 -15.82
N ARG A 425 -20.42 0.00 -16.53
CA ARG A 425 -20.68 -1.44 -16.70
C ARG A 425 -19.55 -2.16 -17.41
N VAL A 426 -19.04 -1.62 -18.52
CA VAL A 426 -17.88 -2.20 -19.24
C VAL A 426 -16.64 -2.19 -18.38
N LYS A 427 -16.40 -1.09 -17.66
CA LYS A 427 -15.30 -1.01 -16.68
C LYS A 427 -15.37 -2.17 -15.69
N GLY A 428 -16.58 -2.45 -15.17
CA GLY A 428 -16.81 -3.59 -14.26
C GLY A 428 -16.51 -4.95 -14.90
N VAL A 429 -16.89 -5.18 -16.16
CA VAL A 429 -16.56 -6.42 -16.89
C VAL A 429 -15.03 -6.56 -17.04
N GLY A 430 -14.35 -5.52 -17.53
CA GLY A 430 -12.90 -5.54 -17.76
C GLY A 430 -12.12 -5.84 -16.48
N PHE A 431 -12.40 -5.12 -15.40
CA PHE A 431 -11.81 -5.41 -14.11
C PHE A 431 -12.18 -6.78 -13.57
N GLY A 432 -13.44 -7.21 -13.75
CA GLY A 432 -13.87 -8.57 -13.39
C GLY A 432 -13.03 -9.66 -14.07
N LYS A 433 -12.62 -9.44 -15.32
CA LYS A 433 -11.72 -10.36 -16.05
C LYS A 433 -10.30 -10.38 -15.46
N VAL A 434 -9.74 -9.21 -15.16
CA VAL A 434 -8.42 -9.11 -14.53
C VAL A 434 -8.41 -9.74 -13.12
N TYR A 435 -9.47 -9.49 -12.35
CA TYR A 435 -9.60 -9.98 -10.96
C TYR A 435 -10.17 -11.40 -10.82
N GLY A 436 -10.54 -12.05 -11.93
CA GLY A 436 -11.13 -13.39 -11.91
C GLY A 436 -12.50 -13.45 -11.23
N SER A 437 -13.28 -12.36 -11.30
CA SER A 437 -14.62 -12.29 -10.70
C SER A 437 -15.59 -13.23 -11.43
N GLY A 438 -16.44 -13.91 -10.67
CA GLY A 438 -17.55 -14.72 -11.20
C GLY A 438 -18.74 -13.89 -11.66
N LEU A 439 -19.66 -14.54 -12.40
CA LEU A 439 -20.88 -13.94 -12.93
C LEU A 439 -21.75 -13.29 -11.84
N GLU A 440 -21.98 -14.01 -10.74
CA GLU A 440 -22.85 -13.52 -9.66
C GLU A 440 -22.28 -12.24 -9.02
N LYS A 441 -20.97 -12.20 -8.79
CA LYS A 441 -20.31 -11.02 -8.22
C LYS A 441 -20.40 -9.82 -9.16
N PHE A 442 -20.19 -10.05 -10.46
CA PHE A 442 -20.31 -8.98 -11.45
C PHE A 442 -21.76 -8.48 -11.57
N ALA A 443 -22.75 -9.39 -11.62
CA ALA A 443 -24.17 -9.03 -11.66
C ALA A 443 -24.55 -8.17 -10.45
N ALA A 444 -24.16 -8.59 -9.24
CA ALA A 444 -24.45 -7.87 -7.99
C ALA A 444 -23.82 -6.47 -7.98
N SER A 445 -22.53 -6.36 -8.34
CA SER A 445 -21.81 -5.07 -8.31
C SER A 445 -22.24 -4.06 -9.39
N SER A 446 -22.81 -4.55 -10.51
CA SER A 446 -23.28 -3.70 -11.63
C SER A 446 -24.79 -3.42 -11.63
N GLY A 447 -25.53 -4.02 -10.67
CA GLY A 447 -26.98 -3.91 -10.60
C GLY A 447 -27.68 -4.51 -11.83
N LEU A 448 -27.09 -5.59 -12.40
CA LEU A 448 -27.63 -6.33 -13.54
C LEU A 448 -28.27 -7.65 -13.09
N SER A 449 -29.27 -8.12 -13.83
CA SER A 449 -29.69 -9.52 -13.71
C SER A 449 -28.56 -10.46 -14.16
N LEU A 450 -28.59 -11.71 -13.73
CA LEU A 450 -27.61 -12.72 -14.17
C LEU A 450 -27.59 -12.87 -15.71
N SER A 451 -28.75 -12.77 -16.36
CA SER A 451 -28.86 -12.84 -17.81
C SER A 451 -28.18 -11.67 -18.51
N GLU A 452 -28.43 -10.43 -18.04
CA GLU A 452 -27.80 -9.22 -18.58
C GLU A 452 -26.31 -9.22 -18.35
N ALA A 453 -25.88 -9.65 -17.17
CA ALA A 453 -24.46 -9.77 -16.81
C ALA A 453 -23.74 -10.79 -17.71
N GLN A 454 -24.40 -11.95 -17.99
CA GLN A 454 -23.84 -12.95 -18.90
C GLN A 454 -23.77 -12.44 -20.34
N GLN A 455 -24.77 -11.70 -20.81
CA GLN A 455 -24.76 -11.08 -22.14
C GLN A 455 -23.62 -10.06 -22.27
N ALA A 456 -23.39 -9.20 -21.23
CA ALA A 456 -22.30 -8.23 -21.23
C ALA A 456 -20.92 -8.91 -21.23
N ILE A 457 -20.76 -10.00 -20.47
CA ILE A 457 -19.53 -10.80 -20.45
C ILE A 457 -19.29 -11.42 -21.83
N ASN A 458 -20.29 -12.04 -22.43
CA ASN A 458 -20.17 -12.68 -23.75
C ASN A 458 -19.81 -11.66 -24.84
N ALA A 459 -20.43 -10.49 -24.82
CA ALA A 459 -20.14 -9.40 -25.75
C ALA A 459 -18.70 -8.88 -25.58
N TYR A 460 -18.24 -8.72 -24.32
CA TYR A 460 -16.88 -8.34 -24.02
C TYR A 460 -15.87 -9.38 -24.51
N GLU A 461 -16.12 -10.67 -24.27
CA GLU A 461 -15.27 -11.77 -24.74
C GLU A 461 -15.29 -11.94 -26.27
N THR A 462 -16.33 -11.46 -26.93
CA THR A 462 -16.40 -11.41 -28.39
C THR A 462 -15.55 -10.26 -28.94
N ALA A 463 -15.64 -9.10 -28.29
CA ALA A 463 -14.83 -7.93 -28.64
C ALA A 463 -13.32 -8.18 -28.34
N PHE A 464 -13.01 -8.84 -27.21
CA PHE A 464 -11.67 -9.12 -26.74
C PHE A 464 -11.46 -10.62 -26.47
N PRO A 465 -11.14 -11.41 -27.52
CA PRO A 465 -11.14 -12.88 -27.44
C PRO A 465 -10.16 -13.46 -26.41
N GLU A 466 -9.02 -12.80 -26.19
CA GLU A 466 -8.02 -13.25 -25.22
C GLU A 466 -8.46 -13.05 -23.76
N SER A 467 -9.51 -12.28 -23.51
CA SER A 467 -10.13 -12.14 -22.19
C SER A 467 -10.95 -13.36 -21.78
N ARG A 468 -11.25 -14.28 -22.70
CA ARG A 468 -11.98 -15.52 -22.41
C ARG A 468 -11.21 -16.37 -21.41
N ARG A 469 -11.94 -17.02 -20.53
CA ARG A 469 -11.35 -17.92 -19.52
C ARG A 469 -10.51 -19.04 -20.14
N THR A 470 -10.86 -19.48 -21.35
CA THR A 470 -10.18 -20.54 -22.14
C THR A 470 -9.00 -20.03 -22.97
N ALA A 471 -8.72 -18.73 -22.98
CA ALA A 471 -7.64 -18.11 -23.74
C ALA A 471 -6.46 -17.73 -22.82
N PHE A 472 -6.12 -16.45 -22.67
CA PHE A 472 -4.98 -16.02 -21.88
C PHE A 472 -5.01 -16.52 -20.42
N PRO A 473 -6.13 -16.46 -19.66
CA PRO A 473 -6.18 -17.01 -18.30
C PRO A 473 -5.87 -18.52 -18.24
N SER A 474 -6.29 -19.31 -19.22
CA SER A 474 -5.95 -20.75 -19.30
C SER A 474 -4.47 -20.95 -19.53
N ARG A 475 -3.85 -20.21 -20.45
CA ARG A 475 -2.39 -20.30 -20.70
C ARG A 475 -1.57 -19.98 -19.45
N VAL A 476 -2.00 -18.99 -18.65
CA VAL A 476 -1.36 -18.67 -17.37
C VAL A 476 -1.53 -19.82 -16.37
N ALA A 477 -2.72 -20.40 -16.28
CA ALA A 477 -2.97 -21.54 -15.39
C ALA A 477 -2.15 -22.78 -15.79
N GLU A 478 -2.05 -23.09 -17.08
CA GLU A 478 -1.23 -24.19 -17.62
C GLU A 478 0.26 -23.98 -17.32
N ALA A 479 0.74 -22.74 -17.45
CA ALA A 479 2.13 -22.42 -17.09
C ALA A 479 2.41 -22.63 -15.59
N LEU A 480 1.45 -22.31 -14.71
CA LEU A 480 1.57 -22.60 -13.27
C LEU A 480 1.61 -24.09 -12.97
N VAL A 481 0.71 -24.89 -13.60
CA VAL A 481 0.71 -26.35 -13.43
C VAL A 481 2.02 -26.96 -13.91
N ARG A 482 2.58 -26.48 -15.04
CA ARG A 482 3.86 -26.94 -15.55
C ARG A 482 5.00 -26.62 -14.58
N ARG A 483 5.09 -25.37 -14.06
CA ARG A 483 6.13 -24.98 -13.09
C ARG A 483 6.02 -25.76 -11.79
N ASP A 484 4.81 -25.98 -11.28
CA ASP A 484 4.56 -26.77 -10.08
C ASP A 484 5.10 -28.21 -10.25
N ARG A 485 4.84 -28.82 -11.42
CA ARG A 485 5.30 -30.18 -11.73
C ARG A 485 6.82 -30.28 -11.90
N GLU A 486 7.44 -29.28 -12.57
CA GLU A 486 8.86 -29.29 -12.91
C GLU A 486 9.76 -28.82 -11.78
N GLN A 487 9.31 -27.85 -10.97
CA GLN A 487 10.12 -27.12 -10.01
C GLN A 487 9.56 -27.16 -8.58
N GLY A 488 8.29 -27.55 -8.38
CA GLY A 488 7.60 -27.47 -7.08
C GLY A 488 7.38 -26.04 -6.56
N ASP A 489 7.60 -25.02 -7.42
CA ASP A 489 7.50 -23.60 -7.08
C ASP A 489 6.73 -22.85 -8.18
N PRO A 490 5.39 -22.90 -8.17
CA PRO A 490 4.56 -22.25 -9.17
C PRO A 490 4.44 -20.75 -8.91
N TYR A 491 4.80 -19.95 -9.91
CA TYR A 491 4.71 -18.48 -9.86
C TYR A 491 4.36 -17.86 -11.21
N VAL A 492 3.84 -16.64 -11.19
CA VAL A 492 3.83 -15.73 -12.35
C VAL A 492 4.93 -14.69 -12.19
N LEU A 493 5.44 -14.18 -13.31
CA LEU A 493 6.59 -13.28 -13.35
C LEU A 493 6.16 -11.92 -13.91
N THR A 494 6.37 -10.85 -13.14
CA THR A 494 6.10 -9.48 -13.61
C THR A 494 7.12 -9.05 -14.68
N ALA A 495 6.84 -7.98 -15.40
CA ALA A 495 7.75 -7.39 -16.38
C ALA A 495 9.07 -6.88 -15.79
N TYR A 496 9.15 -6.76 -14.47
CA TYR A 496 10.33 -6.36 -13.71
C TYR A 496 11.04 -7.54 -13.02
N GLY A 497 10.61 -8.78 -13.28
CA GLY A 497 11.26 -9.97 -12.73
C GLY A 497 10.79 -10.37 -11.33
N ARG A 498 9.74 -9.73 -10.78
CA ARG A 498 9.16 -10.16 -9.51
C ARG A 498 8.41 -11.46 -9.67
N LYS A 499 8.85 -12.49 -8.97
CA LYS A 499 8.11 -13.76 -8.87
C LYS A 499 6.93 -13.57 -7.89
N GLN A 500 5.73 -13.90 -8.39
CA GLN A 500 4.50 -13.89 -7.59
C GLN A 500 4.04 -15.33 -7.40
N PRO A 501 4.34 -15.98 -6.26
CA PRO A 501 3.93 -17.36 -6.02
C PRO A 501 2.41 -17.53 -6.15
N CYS A 502 1.98 -18.52 -6.92
CA CYS A 502 0.58 -18.78 -7.15
C CYS A 502 0.35 -20.26 -7.42
N TRP A 503 -0.29 -20.95 -6.48
CA TRP A 503 -0.55 -22.37 -6.61
C TRP A 503 -1.61 -22.66 -7.68
N PRO A 504 -1.57 -23.82 -8.39
CA PRO A 504 -2.55 -24.18 -9.42
C PRO A 504 -4.01 -24.07 -8.96
N ARG A 505 -4.31 -24.40 -7.69
CA ARG A 505 -5.65 -24.25 -7.08
C ARG A 505 -6.12 -22.80 -6.97
N GLU A 506 -5.20 -21.84 -7.05
CA GLU A 506 -5.44 -20.39 -6.98
C GLU A 506 -5.20 -19.72 -8.34
N ALA A 507 -5.08 -20.47 -9.43
CA ALA A 507 -4.75 -19.96 -10.77
C ALA A 507 -5.67 -18.84 -11.25
N TYR A 508 -6.92 -18.77 -10.75
CA TYR A 508 -7.83 -17.66 -11.04
C TYR A 508 -7.32 -16.29 -10.54
N LYS A 509 -6.38 -16.26 -9.57
CA LYS A 509 -5.73 -15.05 -9.08
C LYS A 509 -4.50 -14.65 -9.90
N ALA A 510 -3.97 -15.54 -10.70
CA ALA A 510 -2.65 -15.40 -11.34
C ALA A 510 -2.59 -14.19 -12.29
N VAL A 511 -3.64 -13.97 -13.08
CA VAL A 511 -3.74 -12.81 -13.97
C VAL A 511 -3.73 -11.51 -13.16
N ASN A 512 -4.46 -11.47 -12.06
CA ASN A 512 -4.45 -10.33 -11.15
C ASN A 512 -3.06 -10.07 -10.55
N TYR A 513 -2.39 -11.12 -10.04
CA TYR A 513 -1.03 -10.98 -9.50
C TYR A 513 -0.05 -10.46 -10.55
N LEU A 514 -0.19 -10.91 -11.79
CA LEU A 514 0.64 -10.46 -12.90
C LEU A 514 0.41 -8.98 -13.21
N CYS A 515 -0.85 -8.57 -13.36
CA CYS A 515 -1.19 -7.19 -13.72
C CYS A 515 -0.89 -6.20 -12.57
N GLN A 516 -1.37 -6.50 -11.36
CA GLN A 516 -1.14 -5.64 -10.20
C GLN A 516 0.32 -5.56 -9.78
N GLY A 517 1.03 -6.69 -9.83
CA GLY A 517 2.46 -6.73 -9.50
C GLY A 517 3.28 -5.91 -10.47
N THR A 518 2.98 -6.03 -11.77
CA THR A 518 3.66 -5.21 -12.79
C THR A 518 3.33 -3.72 -12.64
N ALA A 519 2.08 -3.36 -12.35
CA ALA A 519 1.70 -1.97 -12.10
C ALA A 519 2.43 -1.38 -10.89
N ALA A 520 2.56 -2.16 -9.81
CA ALA A 520 3.31 -1.76 -8.62
C ALA A 520 4.80 -1.55 -8.92
N ASP A 521 5.41 -2.44 -9.69
CA ASP A 521 6.82 -2.32 -10.08
C ASP A 521 7.06 -1.11 -11.00
N VAL A 522 6.15 -0.83 -11.94
CA VAL A 522 6.18 0.38 -12.78
C VAL A 522 6.15 1.63 -11.91
N LEU A 523 5.17 1.75 -11.01
CA LEU A 523 5.04 2.94 -10.17
C LEU A 523 6.30 3.16 -9.32
N LYS A 524 6.85 2.11 -8.70
CA LYS A 524 8.10 2.18 -7.92
C LYS A 524 9.29 2.61 -8.76
N ALA A 525 9.43 2.06 -9.97
CA ALA A 525 10.49 2.47 -10.88
C ALA A 525 10.39 3.96 -11.22
N LYS A 526 9.18 4.44 -11.47
CA LYS A 526 8.94 5.86 -11.81
C LYS A 526 9.09 6.79 -10.62
N LEU A 527 8.76 6.36 -9.40
CA LEU A 527 9.11 7.10 -8.18
C LEU A 527 10.63 7.29 -8.06
N VAL A 528 11.41 6.24 -8.32
CA VAL A 528 12.87 6.30 -8.30
C VAL A 528 13.42 7.18 -9.44
N GLU A 529 12.86 7.10 -10.65
CA GLU A 529 13.26 7.97 -11.76
C GLU A 529 12.94 9.44 -11.47
N LEU A 530 11.73 9.75 -10.99
CA LEU A 530 11.31 11.11 -10.60
C LEU A 530 12.16 11.68 -9.47
N SER A 531 12.56 10.86 -8.50
CA SER A 531 13.39 11.32 -7.39
C SER A 531 14.78 11.85 -7.82
N ARG A 532 15.22 11.50 -9.02
CA ARG A 532 16.48 11.95 -9.62
C ARG A 532 16.33 13.23 -10.42
N THR A 533 15.11 13.73 -10.61
CA THR A 533 14.81 15.02 -11.22
C THR A 533 14.65 16.09 -10.14
N TRP A 534 14.51 17.35 -10.54
CA TRP A 534 14.21 18.44 -9.61
C TRP A 534 12.89 18.21 -8.84
N LEU A 535 11.93 17.51 -9.46
CA LEU A 535 10.62 17.20 -8.87
C LEU A 535 10.74 16.24 -7.67
N GLY A 536 11.86 15.51 -7.55
CA GLY A 536 12.11 14.63 -6.42
C GLY A 536 12.02 15.31 -5.06
N ALA A 537 12.41 16.59 -4.97
CA ALA A 537 12.26 17.40 -3.76
C ALA A 537 10.81 17.81 -3.44
N HIS A 538 9.88 17.59 -4.35
CA HIS A 538 8.50 18.07 -4.33
C HIS A 538 7.45 16.95 -4.25
N MET A 539 7.84 15.69 -4.36
CA MET A 539 6.92 14.56 -4.28
C MET A 539 6.36 14.41 -2.87
N LEU A 540 5.02 14.26 -2.74
CA LEU A 540 4.32 14.20 -1.46
C LEU A 540 3.80 12.81 -1.11
N LEU A 541 3.02 12.20 -1.99
CA LEU A 541 2.26 10.99 -1.69
C LEU A 541 1.98 10.17 -2.94
N PRO A 542 2.28 8.86 -2.96
CA PRO A 542 1.76 7.96 -3.98
C PRO A 542 0.40 7.41 -3.54
N VAL A 543 -0.61 7.46 -4.41
CA VAL A 543 -1.94 6.93 -4.14
C VAL A 543 -2.38 6.04 -5.29
N HIS A 544 -2.40 4.73 -5.08
CA HIS A 544 -2.66 3.72 -6.12
C HIS A 544 -1.68 3.83 -7.30
N ASP A 545 -2.07 4.49 -8.36
CA ASP A 545 -1.34 4.77 -9.60
C ASP A 545 -1.10 6.28 -9.84
N GLU A 546 -1.48 7.11 -8.85
CA GLU A 546 -1.30 8.57 -8.83
C GLU A 546 -0.10 8.98 -7.98
N ILE A 547 0.59 10.05 -8.36
CA ILE A 547 1.65 10.71 -7.57
C ILE A 547 1.26 12.17 -7.35
N LEU A 548 1.18 12.57 -6.07
CA LEU A 548 0.95 13.96 -5.66
C LEU A 548 2.28 14.68 -5.46
N ASN A 549 2.35 15.91 -5.92
CA ASN A 549 3.50 16.81 -5.77
C ASN A 549 3.04 18.20 -5.34
N GLU A 550 3.93 18.96 -4.70
CA GLU A 550 3.72 20.36 -4.33
C GLU A 550 4.91 21.18 -4.81
N VAL A 551 4.66 22.13 -5.69
CA VAL A 551 5.71 22.94 -6.33
C VAL A 551 5.43 24.44 -6.12
N PRO A 552 6.46 25.31 -6.18
CA PRO A 552 6.24 26.76 -6.17
C PRO A 552 5.29 27.19 -7.28
N GLN A 553 4.43 28.16 -7.01
CA GLN A 553 3.55 28.74 -8.00
C GLN A 553 4.36 29.30 -9.17
N GLY A 554 3.98 28.97 -10.40
CA GLY A 554 4.70 29.28 -11.62
C GLY A 554 5.59 28.13 -12.15
N ALA A 555 5.84 27.07 -11.34
CA ALA A 555 6.57 25.88 -11.76
C ALA A 555 5.66 24.71 -12.17
N GLU A 556 4.34 24.90 -12.16
CA GLU A 556 3.37 23.84 -12.42
C GLU A 556 3.47 23.25 -13.82
N HIS A 557 3.76 24.09 -14.81
CA HIS A 557 3.92 23.62 -16.20
C HIS A 557 5.13 22.71 -16.35
N GLU A 558 6.29 23.12 -15.80
CA GLU A 558 7.51 22.31 -15.80
C GLU A 558 7.33 21.00 -15.03
N ALA A 559 6.56 21.04 -13.91
CA ALA A 559 6.25 19.85 -13.14
C ALA A 559 5.37 18.86 -13.93
N MET A 560 4.33 19.35 -14.60
CA MET A 560 3.48 18.52 -15.47
C MET A 560 4.28 17.93 -16.63
N GLU A 561 5.13 18.73 -17.29
CA GLU A 561 6.01 18.24 -18.37
C GLU A 561 6.96 17.14 -17.84
N THR A 562 7.58 17.34 -16.67
CA THR A 562 8.47 16.35 -16.06
C THR A 562 7.72 15.03 -15.79
N LEU A 563 6.51 15.10 -15.21
CA LEU A 563 5.67 13.93 -14.97
C LEU A 563 5.29 13.21 -16.27
N GLN A 564 4.87 13.96 -17.30
CA GLN A 564 4.50 13.43 -18.61
C GLN A 564 5.69 12.89 -19.45
N GLN A 565 6.91 13.28 -19.12
CA GLN A 565 8.12 12.74 -19.73
C GLN A 565 8.62 11.47 -19.00
N VAL A 566 8.60 11.47 -17.68
CA VAL A 566 9.22 10.41 -16.85
C VAL A 566 8.27 9.26 -16.57
N MET A 567 7.02 9.53 -16.19
CA MET A 567 6.10 8.47 -15.77
C MET A 567 5.69 7.50 -16.88
N PRO A 568 5.42 7.94 -18.13
CA PRO A 568 5.02 7.01 -19.17
C PRO A 568 6.06 5.91 -19.41
N GLU A 569 5.58 4.68 -19.63
CA GLU A 569 6.44 3.57 -20.06
C GLU A 569 6.05 3.15 -21.47
N ARG A 570 6.94 3.41 -22.44
CA ARG A 570 6.67 3.23 -23.86
C ARG A 570 7.39 2.04 -24.47
N ALA A 571 8.47 1.60 -23.86
CA ALA A 571 9.37 0.61 -24.45
C ALA A 571 9.07 -0.84 -24.02
N LYS A 572 8.68 -1.03 -22.76
CA LYS A 572 8.50 -2.39 -22.20
C LYS A 572 7.18 -3.06 -22.60
N PHE A 573 6.18 -2.30 -23.02
CA PHE A 573 4.82 -2.80 -23.23
C PHE A 573 4.36 -2.65 -24.68
N GLN A 574 3.48 -3.55 -25.12
CA GLN A 574 2.88 -3.51 -26.46
C GLN A 574 1.97 -2.28 -26.66
N VAL A 575 1.47 -1.74 -25.57
CA VAL A 575 0.75 -0.47 -25.52
C VAL A 575 1.46 0.47 -24.56
N PRO A 576 1.57 1.77 -24.85
CA PRO A 576 2.18 2.72 -23.94
C PRO A 576 1.38 2.80 -22.63
N LEU A 577 2.09 2.93 -21.51
CA LEU A 577 1.47 3.34 -20.25
C LEU A 577 1.52 4.87 -20.23
N THR A 578 0.38 5.51 -20.42
CA THR A 578 0.22 6.97 -20.48
C THR A 578 -0.22 7.52 -19.13
N VAL A 579 -0.01 8.81 -18.92
CA VAL A 579 -0.42 9.53 -17.72
C VAL A 579 -1.12 10.81 -18.08
N GLU A 580 -2.09 11.20 -17.25
CA GLU A 580 -2.70 12.52 -17.25
C GLU A 580 -2.16 13.31 -16.06
N ALA A 581 -1.69 14.53 -16.31
CA ALA A 581 -1.20 15.44 -15.29
C ALA A 581 -2.12 16.65 -15.17
N GLN A 582 -2.42 17.07 -13.93
CA GLN A 582 -3.27 18.22 -13.64
C GLN A 582 -2.83 18.95 -12.38
N THR A 583 -3.20 20.22 -12.27
CA THR A 583 -2.97 21.03 -11.08
C THR A 583 -4.13 20.90 -10.09
N PHE A 584 -3.87 21.20 -8.81
CA PHE A 584 -4.88 21.27 -7.77
C PHE A 584 -4.50 22.29 -6.68
N GLN A 585 -5.49 22.86 -6.01
CA GLN A 585 -5.32 23.59 -4.76
C GLN A 585 -5.67 22.69 -3.56
N ARG A 586 -6.65 21.82 -3.76
CA ARG A 586 -7.05 20.76 -2.85
C ARG A 586 -7.00 19.43 -3.58
N TRP A 587 -6.47 18.39 -2.95
CA TRP A 587 -6.35 17.08 -3.61
C TRP A 587 -7.68 16.56 -4.18
N GLY A 588 -8.80 16.96 -3.59
CA GLY A 588 -10.13 16.62 -4.10
C GLY A 588 -10.56 17.35 -5.37
N ASP A 589 -9.82 18.35 -5.83
CA ASP A 589 -10.15 19.07 -7.06
C ASP A 589 -10.14 18.12 -8.26
N GLY A 590 -11.21 18.15 -9.06
CA GLY A 590 -11.39 17.23 -10.20
C GLY A 590 -11.92 15.83 -9.86
N TYR A 591 -12.18 15.51 -8.58
CA TYR A 591 -12.87 14.29 -8.19
C TYR A 591 -14.35 14.58 -7.85
N GLY A 592 -15.28 13.83 -8.45
CA GLY A 592 -16.68 13.80 -8.01
C GLY A 592 -17.60 14.89 -8.54
N ASP A 593 -17.30 15.48 -9.70
CA ASP A 593 -18.25 16.28 -10.50
C ASP A 593 -19.12 15.43 -11.42
#